data_550cbcae5cebbf1d799d15848a2cb963
#
_entry.id   550cbcae5cebbf1d799d15848a2cb963
#
_cell.length_a   1.000
_cell.length_b   1.000
_cell.length_c   1.000
_cell.angle_alpha   90.00
_cell.angle_beta   90.00
_cell.angle_gamma   90.00
#
_symmetry.space_group_name_H-M   'P 1'
#
loop_
_entity.id
_entity.type
_entity.pdbx_description
1 polymer ?
#
loop_
_entity_poly.entity_id
_entity_poly.type
_entity_poly.pdbx_seq_one_letter_code
_entity_poly.pdbx_strand_id
1 'polypeptide(L)'
;MRTDNMKMNSQTTDDARGQRFSLLLLLCFCMILLLSGCGSETYYELDETALAVDLLENGSFDCELYQVKAERIGDFISIDAPEKEILCMGNGTYADSFGIFTLVDAEAAKGALETVQTYLTDLQDSYQDYLPAEADKIANAVVLQKGRYVVFCVSPDAETMRETIEGAFVETEEAPNADDTDKAKSNEAQSETNGAAAVGQAGGNADGVYPVINSKAKVNQLGNIAVIGDKAYELYTYLDKPAETYARAVNKAAKALEGKTAVYDLLIPLSSGITLPDADYGKITSSDQKKAMDVIEAKLREDV
;
A
#
# COMPACT_ATOMS: atom_id res chain seq x y z
N MET A 1 61.47 70.47 17.87
CA MET A 1 60.10 70.63 17.33
C MET A 1 60.13 70.01 15.93
N ARG A 2 60.03 68.68 15.80
CA ARG A 2 59.88 68.00 14.48
C ARG A 2 60.01 66.44 14.69
N THR A 3 58.97 65.78 15.22
CA THR A 3 58.89 64.34 15.23
C THR A 3 57.46 63.83 15.49
N ASP A 4 56.44 64.33 14.74
CA ASP A 4 55.06 63.78 14.97
C ASP A 4 54.26 63.56 13.66
N ASN A 5 54.89 63.38 12.51
CA ASN A 5 54.12 63.19 11.26
C ASN A 5 54.42 61.91 10.50
N MET A 6 54.89 60.82 11.17
CA MET A 6 55.22 59.56 10.46
C MET A 6 54.52 58.28 11.01
N LYS A 7 53.51 58.44 11.83
CA LYS A 7 52.74 57.25 12.38
C LYS A 7 51.28 57.11 11.88
N MET A 8 50.82 58.00 11.03
CA MET A 8 49.40 57.99 10.65
C MET A 8 49.12 57.39 9.23
N ASN A 9 50.12 56.85 8.55
CA ASN A 9 49.95 56.32 7.20
C ASN A 9 50.14 54.78 7.07
N SER A 10 50.36 54.08 8.17
CA SER A 10 50.50 52.61 8.13
C SER A 10 49.21 51.85 8.57
N GLN A 11 48.29 52.49 9.30
CA GLN A 11 47.08 51.82 9.77
C GLN A 11 45.97 51.72 8.71
N THR A 12 45.91 52.64 7.73
CA THR A 12 44.86 52.63 6.70
C THR A 12 45.10 51.60 5.59
N THR A 13 46.29 51.06 5.42
CA THR A 13 46.61 50.07 4.41
C THR A 13 46.38 48.62 4.86
N ASP A 14 46.46 48.37 6.19
CA ASP A 14 46.21 47.05 6.77
C ASP A 14 44.71 46.75 6.88
N ASP A 15 43.87 47.77 7.21
CA ASP A 15 42.41 47.62 7.23
C ASP A 15 41.82 47.34 5.86
N ALA A 16 42.35 47.97 4.80
CA ALA A 16 41.88 47.72 3.44
C ALA A 16 42.28 46.34 2.90
N ARG A 17 43.38 45.77 3.37
CA ARG A 17 43.80 44.41 3.04
C ARG A 17 42.95 43.38 3.77
N GLY A 18 42.67 43.57 5.06
CA GLY A 18 41.80 42.70 5.85
C GLY A 18 40.37 42.65 5.29
N GLN A 19 39.83 43.80 4.90
CA GLN A 19 38.50 43.89 4.33
C GLN A 19 38.36 43.24 2.94
N ARG A 20 39.40 43.31 2.10
CA ARG A 20 39.46 42.63 0.81
C ARG A 20 39.62 41.11 0.98
N PHE A 21 40.37 40.65 1.98
CA PHE A 21 40.53 39.22 2.27
C PHE A 21 39.26 38.62 2.83
N SER A 22 38.54 39.36 3.69
CA SER A 22 37.23 38.95 4.23
C SER A 22 36.17 38.87 3.12
N LEU A 23 36.15 39.85 2.19
CA LEU A 23 35.23 39.87 1.04
C LEU A 23 35.50 38.69 0.08
N LEU A 24 36.79 38.34 -0.14
CA LEU A 24 37.20 37.23 -0.99
C LEU A 24 36.82 35.88 -0.37
N LEU A 25 36.97 35.73 0.96
CA LEU A 25 36.52 34.54 1.71
C LEU A 25 35.00 34.37 1.69
N LEU A 26 34.25 35.50 1.82
CA LEU A 26 32.78 35.47 1.70
C LEU A 26 32.34 35.09 0.27
N LEU A 27 33.03 35.60 -0.75
CA LEU A 27 32.73 35.25 -2.15
C LEU A 27 33.07 33.79 -2.47
N CYS A 28 34.18 33.25 -1.95
CA CYS A 28 34.51 31.81 -2.06
C CYS A 28 33.50 30.93 -1.34
N PHE A 29 33.03 31.35 -0.14
CA PHE A 29 32.02 30.63 0.63
C PHE A 29 30.64 30.61 -0.09
N CYS A 30 30.24 31.77 -0.68
CA CYS A 30 29.06 31.82 -1.55
C CYS A 30 29.19 30.96 -2.81
N MET A 31 30.40 30.91 -3.41
CA MET A 31 30.65 30.09 -4.60
C MET A 31 30.62 28.59 -4.28
N ILE A 32 31.06 28.17 -3.08
CA ILE A 32 30.97 26.79 -2.60
C ILE A 32 29.51 26.39 -2.35
N LEU A 33 28.68 27.31 -1.84
CA LEU A 33 27.24 27.07 -1.65
C LEU A 33 26.45 26.95 -2.97
N LEU A 34 26.94 27.56 -4.05
CA LEU A 34 26.33 27.44 -5.40
C LEU A 34 26.72 26.15 -6.13
N LEU A 35 27.78 25.45 -5.68
CA LEU A 35 28.24 24.18 -6.26
C LEU A 35 27.64 22.95 -5.60
N SER A 36 26.85 23.11 -4.51
CA SER A 36 26.20 22.02 -3.77
C SER A 36 24.84 21.63 -4.35
N GLY A 37 24.44 22.08 -5.52
CA GLY A 37 23.11 21.95 -6.09
C GLY A 37 22.99 21.10 -7.35
N CYS A 38 23.89 20.12 -7.57
CA CYS A 38 23.69 19.18 -8.67
C CYS A 38 23.87 17.75 -8.14
N GLY A 39 22.93 17.33 -7.28
CA GLY A 39 22.66 15.92 -7.11
C GLY A 39 21.82 15.50 -8.32
N SER A 40 22.29 14.57 -9.15
CA SER A 40 21.44 13.89 -10.11
C SER A 40 20.29 13.25 -9.34
N GLU A 41 19.07 13.70 -9.59
CA GLU A 41 17.88 13.03 -9.04
C GLU A 41 17.85 11.63 -9.66
N THR A 42 17.95 10.60 -8.84
CA THR A 42 17.78 9.22 -9.27
C THR A 42 16.30 8.90 -9.28
N TYR A 43 15.79 8.53 -10.43
CA TYR A 43 14.41 8.06 -10.57
C TYR A 43 14.37 6.54 -10.50
N TYR A 44 13.22 6.01 -10.08
CA TYR A 44 13.01 4.59 -9.95
C TYR A 44 11.78 4.17 -10.74
N GLU A 45 11.88 3.02 -11.39
CA GLU A 45 10.74 2.32 -11.99
C GLU A 45 10.52 1.00 -11.26
N LEU A 46 9.27 0.60 -11.13
CA LEU A 46 8.82 -0.64 -10.53
C LEU A 46 7.67 -1.21 -11.35
N ASP A 47 7.77 -2.48 -11.74
CA ASP A 47 6.60 -3.25 -12.18
C ASP A 47 5.92 -3.82 -10.94
N GLU A 48 4.90 -3.11 -10.44
CA GLU A 48 4.18 -3.45 -9.22
C GLU A 48 3.49 -4.81 -9.33
N THR A 49 3.02 -5.15 -10.54
CA THR A 49 2.33 -6.42 -10.78
C THR A 49 3.32 -7.58 -10.78
N ALA A 50 4.46 -7.41 -11.44
CA ALA A 50 5.51 -8.43 -11.44
C ALA A 50 6.05 -8.68 -10.04
N LEU A 51 6.31 -7.62 -9.25
CA LEU A 51 6.72 -7.75 -7.85
C LEU A 51 5.66 -8.47 -7.02
N ALA A 52 4.38 -8.09 -7.15
CA ALA A 52 3.31 -8.72 -6.39
C ALA A 52 3.17 -10.21 -6.73
N VAL A 53 3.30 -10.58 -8.00
CA VAL A 53 3.29 -11.99 -8.44
C VAL A 53 4.50 -12.74 -7.87
N ASP A 54 5.69 -12.16 -7.91
CA ASP A 54 6.90 -12.78 -7.38
C ASP A 54 6.79 -13.00 -5.86
N LEU A 55 6.32 -12.01 -5.11
CA LEU A 55 6.07 -12.16 -3.68
C LEU A 55 5.03 -13.24 -3.37
N LEU A 56 3.96 -13.35 -4.15
CA LEU A 56 2.94 -14.39 -3.94
C LEU A 56 3.42 -15.80 -4.29
N GLU A 57 4.28 -15.93 -5.32
CA GLU A 57 4.73 -17.24 -5.80
C GLU A 57 5.98 -17.74 -5.07
N ASN A 58 6.89 -16.83 -4.71
CA ASN A 58 8.22 -17.15 -4.21
C ASN A 58 8.49 -16.55 -2.82
N GLY A 59 7.60 -15.72 -2.29
CA GLY A 59 7.77 -15.09 -0.99
C GLY A 59 7.72 -16.10 0.16
N SER A 60 8.45 -15.78 1.24
CA SER A 60 8.48 -16.58 2.46
C SER A 60 7.39 -16.10 3.41
N PHE A 61 6.25 -16.78 3.45
CA PHE A 61 5.11 -16.46 4.31
C PHE A 61 4.66 -17.72 5.07
N ASP A 62 4.16 -17.53 6.30
CA ASP A 62 3.63 -18.63 7.13
C ASP A 62 2.24 -19.06 6.67
N CYS A 63 1.58 -18.26 5.84
CA CYS A 63 0.27 -18.59 5.27
C CYS A 63 0.15 -18.12 3.82
N GLU A 64 -0.85 -18.63 3.12
CA GLU A 64 -1.20 -18.15 1.78
C GLU A 64 -1.76 -16.74 1.86
N LEU A 65 -1.28 -15.83 0.99
CA LEU A 65 -1.77 -14.46 0.91
C LEU A 65 -2.76 -14.33 -0.25
N TYR A 66 -3.74 -13.47 -0.05
CA TYR A 66 -4.78 -13.14 -1.02
C TYR A 66 -4.81 -11.64 -1.27
N GLN A 67 -4.94 -11.25 -2.52
CA GLN A 67 -5.09 -9.85 -2.86
C GLN A 67 -6.44 -9.33 -2.35
N VAL A 68 -6.38 -8.24 -1.61
CA VAL A 68 -7.56 -7.47 -1.21
C VAL A 68 -8.12 -6.77 -2.45
N LYS A 69 -9.46 -6.77 -2.59
CA LYS A 69 -10.12 -6.03 -3.68
C LYS A 69 -9.81 -4.54 -3.57
N ALA A 70 -9.57 -3.89 -4.72
CA ALA A 70 -9.19 -2.47 -4.74
C ALA A 70 -10.16 -1.58 -3.95
N GLU A 71 -11.48 -1.78 -4.12
CA GLU A 71 -12.50 -1.02 -3.40
C GLU A 71 -12.53 -1.24 -1.88
N ARG A 72 -11.74 -2.20 -1.38
CA ARG A 72 -11.66 -2.58 0.04
C ARG A 72 -10.32 -2.25 0.69
N ILE A 73 -9.32 -1.85 -0.09
CA ILE A 73 -7.99 -1.54 0.47
C ILE A 73 -8.09 -0.42 1.50
N GLY A 74 -8.88 0.62 1.23
CA GLY A 74 -9.11 1.74 2.14
C GLY A 74 -9.75 1.37 3.48
N ASP A 75 -10.36 0.17 3.61
CA ASP A 75 -10.89 -0.32 4.89
C ASP A 75 -9.76 -0.81 5.83
N PHE A 76 -8.59 -1.11 5.29
CA PHE A 76 -7.42 -1.58 6.03
C PHE A 76 -6.35 -0.50 6.17
N ILE A 77 -6.00 0.12 5.06
CA ILE A 77 -5.00 1.18 5.00
C ILE A 77 -5.45 2.24 3.98
N SER A 78 -5.63 3.47 4.44
CA SER A 78 -6.09 4.57 3.60
C SER A 78 -4.90 5.44 3.17
N ILE A 79 -4.37 5.18 1.99
CA ILE A 79 -3.33 6.00 1.35
C ILE A 79 -4.01 7.17 0.63
N ASP A 80 -3.46 8.36 0.76
CA ASP A 80 -4.01 9.54 0.09
C ASP A 80 -3.67 9.53 -1.40
N ALA A 81 -4.70 9.53 -2.25
CA ALA A 81 -4.63 9.63 -3.71
C ALA A 81 -3.57 8.75 -4.39
N PRO A 82 -3.54 7.42 -4.14
CA PRO A 82 -2.61 6.54 -4.83
C PRO A 82 -2.98 6.43 -6.32
N GLU A 83 -1.98 6.40 -7.21
CA GLU A 83 -2.20 6.09 -8.63
C GLU A 83 -2.45 4.59 -8.84
N LYS A 84 -1.74 3.76 -8.05
CA LYS A 84 -1.95 2.31 -7.98
C LYS A 84 -1.77 1.83 -6.56
N GLU A 85 -2.52 0.80 -6.20
CA GLU A 85 -2.38 0.14 -4.92
C GLU A 85 -2.61 -1.37 -5.05
N ILE A 86 -1.76 -2.14 -4.41
CA ILE A 86 -1.88 -3.59 -4.26
C ILE A 86 -1.71 -3.89 -2.77
N LEU A 87 -2.65 -4.63 -2.20
CA LEU A 87 -2.56 -5.12 -0.83
C LEU A 87 -2.87 -6.60 -0.83
N CYS A 88 -1.95 -7.41 -0.29
CA CYS A 88 -2.13 -8.83 -0.10
C CYS A 88 -2.00 -9.17 1.38
N MET A 89 -2.91 -9.98 1.90
CA MET A 89 -3.00 -10.31 3.32
C MET A 89 -3.31 -11.79 3.52
N GLY A 90 -2.83 -12.32 4.64
CA GLY A 90 -3.23 -13.62 5.14
C GLY A 90 -4.65 -13.62 5.73
N ASN A 91 -4.98 -14.69 6.44
CA ASN A 91 -6.33 -14.90 7.01
C ASN A 91 -6.58 -14.27 8.38
N GLY A 92 -5.68 -13.40 8.84
CA GLY A 92 -5.78 -12.74 10.15
C GLY A 92 -5.31 -13.58 11.35
N THR A 93 -5.02 -14.88 11.19
CA THR A 93 -4.32 -15.67 12.20
C THR A 93 -2.82 -15.36 12.18
N TYR A 94 -2.29 -15.12 11.00
CA TYR A 94 -0.93 -14.67 10.75
C TYR A 94 -0.95 -13.22 10.27
N ALA A 95 0.08 -12.47 10.63
CA ALA A 95 0.23 -11.07 10.23
C ALA A 95 0.84 -10.91 8.83
N ASP A 96 1.18 -12.02 8.17
CA ASP A 96 1.79 -12.02 6.84
C ASP A 96 0.98 -11.19 5.86
N SER A 97 1.64 -10.21 5.26
CA SER A 97 1.01 -9.27 4.33
C SER A 97 2.06 -8.48 3.57
N PHE A 98 1.68 -7.93 2.43
CA PHE A 98 2.47 -6.90 1.77
C PHE A 98 1.55 -5.89 1.07
N GLY A 99 2.05 -4.66 0.95
CA GLY A 99 1.39 -3.60 0.18
C GLY A 99 2.38 -2.89 -0.73
N ILE A 100 1.92 -2.53 -1.93
CA ILE A 100 2.68 -1.79 -2.94
C ILE A 100 1.81 -0.59 -3.35
N PHE A 101 2.34 0.61 -3.17
CA PHE A 101 1.63 1.86 -3.45
C PHE A 101 2.47 2.72 -4.37
N THR A 102 1.86 3.19 -5.45
CA THR A 102 2.45 4.13 -6.40
C THR A 102 1.74 5.46 -6.26
N LEU A 103 2.49 6.52 -5.99
CA LEU A 103 2.01 7.87 -5.79
C LEU A 103 2.36 8.74 -7.00
N VAL A 104 1.80 9.95 -7.04
CA VAL A 104 2.08 10.92 -8.11
C VAL A 104 3.56 11.33 -8.14
N ASP A 105 4.20 11.47 -6.98
CA ASP A 105 5.60 11.85 -6.83
C ASP A 105 6.22 11.37 -5.51
N ALA A 106 7.50 11.67 -5.31
CA ALA A 106 8.24 11.27 -4.11
C ALA A 106 7.80 12.02 -2.85
N GLU A 107 7.20 13.19 -2.95
CA GLU A 107 6.70 13.94 -1.79
C GLU A 107 5.38 13.33 -1.29
N ALA A 108 4.46 12.99 -2.18
CA ALA A 108 3.25 12.24 -1.85
C ALA A 108 3.61 10.87 -1.23
N ALA A 109 4.67 10.21 -1.72
CA ALA A 109 5.15 8.94 -1.18
C ALA A 109 5.65 9.05 0.27
N LYS A 110 6.15 10.21 0.73
CA LYS A 110 6.49 10.40 2.14
C LYS A 110 5.26 10.35 3.04
N GLY A 111 4.16 10.98 2.64
CA GLY A 111 2.90 10.89 3.38
C GLY A 111 2.35 9.46 3.42
N ALA A 112 2.44 8.75 2.30
CA ALA A 112 2.07 7.34 2.24
C ALA A 112 2.96 6.45 3.14
N LEU A 113 4.26 6.73 3.21
CA LEU A 113 5.19 6.04 4.11
C LEU A 113 4.78 6.21 5.58
N GLU A 114 4.45 7.44 6.01
CA GLU A 114 3.97 7.71 7.37
C GLU A 114 2.66 6.95 7.68
N THR A 115 1.75 6.88 6.72
CA THR A 115 0.51 6.10 6.83
C THR A 115 0.79 4.60 6.98
N VAL A 116 1.71 4.05 6.18
CA VAL A 116 2.14 2.63 6.29
C VAL A 116 2.77 2.36 7.65
N GLN A 117 3.63 3.24 8.16
CA GLN A 117 4.26 3.08 9.47
C GLN A 117 3.23 3.11 10.61
N THR A 118 2.24 3.99 10.51
CA THR A 118 1.13 4.05 11.47
C THR A 118 0.31 2.77 11.43
N TYR A 119 -0.06 2.32 10.23
CA TYR A 119 -0.78 1.06 10.03
C TYR A 119 -0.05 -0.14 10.65
N LEU A 120 1.26 -0.27 10.43
CA LEU A 120 2.05 -1.37 11.01
C LEU A 120 2.15 -1.27 12.52
N THR A 121 2.20 -0.06 13.08
CA THR A 121 2.19 0.15 14.54
C THR A 121 0.86 -0.30 15.14
N ASP A 122 -0.26 0.14 14.58
CA ASP A 122 -1.61 -0.25 15.03
C ASP A 122 -1.83 -1.76 14.88
N LEU A 123 -1.32 -2.33 13.78
CA LEU A 123 -1.36 -3.77 13.55
C LEU A 123 -0.54 -4.53 14.60
N GLN A 124 0.66 -4.10 14.92
CA GLN A 124 1.52 -4.68 15.96
C GLN A 124 0.81 -4.66 17.32
N ASP A 125 0.26 -3.52 17.71
CA ASP A 125 -0.48 -3.37 18.97
C ASP A 125 -1.66 -4.34 19.05
N SER A 126 -2.35 -4.57 17.93
CA SER A 126 -3.48 -5.50 17.87
C SER A 126 -3.08 -6.96 18.11
N TYR A 127 -1.84 -7.36 17.76
CA TYR A 127 -1.33 -8.72 17.97
C TYR A 127 -0.60 -8.92 19.30
N GLN A 128 -0.14 -7.84 19.94
CA GLN A 128 0.77 -7.86 21.08
C GLN A 128 0.32 -8.77 22.22
N ASP A 129 -0.97 -8.75 22.56
CA ASP A 129 -1.51 -9.42 23.75
C ASP A 129 -1.86 -10.90 23.52
N TYR A 130 -2.15 -11.31 22.28
CA TYR A 130 -2.65 -12.67 22.02
C TYR A 130 -1.73 -13.51 21.10
N LEU A 131 -0.96 -12.89 20.22
CA LEU A 131 0.01 -13.54 19.33
C LEU A 131 1.34 -12.77 19.29
N PRO A 132 2.14 -12.76 20.38
CA PRO A 132 3.36 -11.95 20.45
C PRO A 132 4.39 -12.25 19.35
N ALA A 133 4.43 -13.48 18.84
CA ALA A 133 5.32 -13.86 17.73
C ALA A 133 4.95 -13.14 16.43
N GLU A 134 3.65 -12.89 16.20
CA GLU A 134 3.19 -12.11 15.06
C GLU A 134 3.49 -10.62 15.26
N ALA A 135 3.35 -10.11 16.49
CA ALA A 135 3.75 -8.74 16.82
C ALA A 135 5.25 -8.51 16.58
N ASP A 136 6.11 -9.47 16.94
CA ASP A 136 7.55 -9.43 16.66
C ASP A 136 7.83 -9.48 15.15
N LYS A 137 7.07 -10.25 14.37
CA LYS A 137 7.16 -10.29 12.90
C LYS A 137 6.82 -8.93 12.30
N ILE A 138 5.75 -8.28 12.76
CA ILE A 138 5.33 -6.94 12.31
C ILE A 138 6.41 -5.90 12.65
N ALA A 139 7.00 -5.97 13.84
CA ALA A 139 8.07 -5.06 14.27
C ALA A 139 9.30 -5.13 13.34
N ASN A 140 9.53 -6.27 12.68
CA ASN A 140 10.61 -6.50 11.73
C ASN A 140 10.18 -6.33 10.26
N ALA A 141 8.98 -5.79 9.99
CA ALA A 141 8.49 -5.62 8.65
C ALA A 141 9.47 -4.83 7.76
N VAL A 142 9.56 -5.24 6.50
CA VAL A 142 10.25 -4.44 5.48
C VAL A 142 9.36 -3.25 5.16
N VAL A 143 9.90 -2.05 5.23
CA VAL A 143 9.24 -0.83 4.74
C VAL A 143 10.26 -0.07 3.91
N LEU A 144 9.90 0.24 2.67
CA LEU A 144 10.78 0.85 1.70
C LEU A 144 10.05 1.96 0.94
N GLN A 145 10.70 3.12 0.82
CA GLN A 145 10.32 4.15 -0.15
C GLN A 145 11.45 4.34 -1.16
N LYS A 146 11.15 4.23 -2.46
CA LYS A 146 12.04 4.64 -3.56
C LYS A 146 11.27 5.48 -4.56
N GLY A 147 11.71 6.74 -4.73
CA GLY A 147 11.00 7.69 -5.55
C GLY A 147 9.53 7.81 -5.11
N ARG A 148 8.62 7.59 -6.03
CA ARG A 148 7.16 7.66 -5.83
C ARG A 148 6.51 6.38 -5.31
N TYR A 149 7.31 5.34 -5.03
CA TYR A 149 6.81 4.03 -4.59
C TYR A 149 7.00 3.83 -3.09
N VAL A 150 6.00 3.24 -2.46
CA VAL A 150 6.07 2.76 -1.07
C VAL A 150 5.71 1.28 -1.07
N VAL A 151 6.56 0.45 -0.48
CA VAL A 151 6.35 -0.99 -0.35
C VAL A 151 6.54 -1.39 1.11
N PHE A 152 5.62 -2.19 1.65
CA PHE A 152 5.85 -2.87 2.91
C PHE A 152 5.65 -4.38 2.76
N CYS A 153 6.31 -5.17 3.60
CA CYS A 153 6.14 -6.61 3.66
C CYS A 153 6.34 -7.11 5.10
N VAL A 154 5.36 -7.81 5.62
CA VAL A 154 5.40 -8.54 6.90
C VAL A 154 5.60 -10.01 6.59
N SER A 155 6.73 -10.57 6.98
CA SER A 155 7.17 -11.93 6.65
C SER A 155 8.07 -12.49 7.74
N PRO A 156 8.11 -13.81 7.98
CA PRO A 156 9.08 -14.43 8.88
C PRO A 156 10.53 -14.28 8.39
N ASP A 157 10.75 -14.03 7.09
CA ASP A 157 12.07 -13.82 6.49
C ASP A 157 12.17 -12.42 5.86
N ALA A 158 12.25 -11.41 6.73
CA ALA A 158 12.30 -10.02 6.31
C ALA A 158 13.56 -9.68 5.50
N GLU A 159 14.68 -10.39 5.69
CA GLU A 159 15.93 -10.13 4.97
C GLU A 159 15.79 -10.53 3.49
N THR A 160 15.35 -11.76 3.22
CA THR A 160 15.09 -12.22 1.84
C THR A 160 14.03 -11.38 1.15
N MET A 161 12.95 -11.00 1.88
CA MET A 161 11.91 -10.14 1.31
C MET A 161 12.44 -8.75 0.96
N ARG A 162 13.33 -8.21 1.79
CA ARG A 162 13.98 -6.93 1.49
C ARG A 162 14.81 -7.01 0.21
N GLU A 163 15.63 -8.03 0.08
CA GLU A 163 16.45 -8.23 -1.13
C GLU A 163 15.60 -8.38 -2.39
N THR A 164 14.52 -9.15 -2.31
CA THR A 164 13.57 -9.33 -3.42
C THR A 164 12.92 -7.99 -3.82
N ILE A 165 12.41 -7.23 -2.83
CA ILE A 165 11.75 -5.95 -3.08
C ILE A 165 12.75 -4.92 -3.63
N GLU A 166 13.95 -4.81 -3.03
CA GLU A 166 14.97 -3.88 -3.50
C GLU A 166 15.45 -4.20 -4.91
N GLY A 167 15.58 -5.49 -5.24
CA GLY A 167 16.00 -5.98 -6.55
C GLY A 167 14.97 -5.76 -7.66
N ALA A 168 13.71 -5.54 -7.33
CA ALA A 168 12.66 -5.26 -8.31
C ALA A 168 12.68 -3.82 -8.85
N PHE A 169 13.40 -2.91 -8.18
CA PHE A 169 13.51 -1.52 -8.60
C PHE A 169 14.60 -1.34 -9.66
N VAL A 170 14.27 -0.62 -10.72
CA VAL A 170 15.21 -0.20 -11.76
C VAL A 170 15.53 1.28 -11.58
N GLU A 171 16.81 1.62 -11.46
CA GLU A 171 17.25 3.02 -11.44
C GLU A 171 17.26 3.59 -12.85
N THR A 172 16.70 4.79 -13.03
CA THR A 172 16.64 5.52 -14.31
C THR A 172 17.17 6.93 -14.13
N GLU A 173 17.78 7.45 -15.21
CA GLU A 173 18.29 8.83 -15.25
C GLU A 173 17.23 9.82 -15.77
N GLU A 174 16.10 9.32 -16.29
CA GLU A 174 15.00 10.12 -16.81
C GLU A 174 13.81 10.12 -15.85
N ALA A 175 13.22 11.30 -15.65
CA ALA A 175 11.96 11.41 -14.90
C ALA A 175 10.85 10.61 -15.62
N PRO A 176 10.01 9.86 -14.87
CA PRO A 176 8.88 9.16 -15.47
C PRO A 176 8.00 10.16 -16.22
N ASN A 177 7.84 9.95 -17.52
CA ASN A 177 6.96 10.79 -18.33
C ASN A 177 5.51 10.50 -17.96
N ALA A 178 4.74 11.53 -17.60
CA ALA A 178 3.31 11.44 -17.32
C ALA A 178 2.46 10.95 -18.53
N ASP A 179 3.11 10.66 -19.68
CA ASP A 179 2.47 10.28 -20.95
C ASP A 179 2.65 8.79 -21.31
N ASP A 180 3.31 7.99 -20.46
CA ASP A 180 3.58 6.57 -20.77
C ASP A 180 2.40 5.62 -20.43
N THR A 181 1.29 6.13 -19.93
CA THR A 181 0.07 5.33 -19.74
C THR A 181 -0.55 4.85 -21.06
N ASP A 182 -0.20 5.45 -22.22
CA ASP A 182 -0.70 5.02 -23.52
C ASP A 182 0.20 4.02 -24.27
N LYS A 183 1.48 3.85 -23.85
CA LYS A 183 2.37 2.86 -24.52
C LYS A 183 2.16 1.43 -24.05
N ALA A 184 1.64 1.21 -22.85
CA ALA A 184 1.26 -0.12 -22.38
C ALA A 184 0.13 -0.76 -23.22
N LYS A 185 -0.68 0.05 -23.92
CA LYS A 185 -1.74 -0.44 -24.82
C LYS A 185 -1.28 -0.83 -26.21
N SER A 186 -0.06 -0.47 -26.64
CA SER A 186 0.41 -0.74 -28.00
C SER A 186 1.33 -1.96 -28.15
N ASN A 187 1.77 -2.59 -27.05
CA ASN A 187 2.64 -3.78 -27.12
C ASN A 187 1.89 -5.12 -26.99
N GLU A 188 0.56 -5.12 -26.87
CA GLU A 188 -0.25 -6.36 -26.89
C GLU A 188 -0.43 -6.99 -28.29
N ALA A 189 0.13 -6.40 -29.35
CA ALA A 189 -0.15 -6.85 -30.73
C ALA A 189 0.96 -7.67 -31.39
N GLN A 190 2.12 -7.95 -30.76
CA GLN A 190 3.17 -8.78 -31.37
C GLN A 190 3.98 -9.56 -30.33
N SER A 191 3.46 -10.65 -29.84
CA SER A 191 4.23 -11.83 -29.41
C SER A 191 3.33 -13.05 -29.36
N GLU A 192 2.95 -13.55 -30.51
CA GLU A 192 2.60 -14.98 -30.63
C GLU A 192 3.91 -15.74 -30.88
N THR A 193 4.27 -16.56 -29.93
CA THR A 193 4.69 -17.97 -29.97
C THR A 193 5.69 -18.30 -28.86
N ASN A 194 5.24 -19.29 -28.08
CA ASN A 194 5.97 -20.25 -27.25
C ASN A 194 6.07 -19.98 -25.75
N GLY A 195 5.29 -20.79 -25.05
CA GLY A 195 5.46 -21.11 -23.64
C GLY A 195 4.21 -20.82 -22.80
N ALA A 196 3.25 -21.73 -22.89
CA ALA A 196 1.99 -21.64 -22.16
C ALA A 196 2.19 -21.59 -20.63
N ALA A 197 1.94 -20.43 -20.05
CA ALA A 197 1.29 -20.30 -18.77
C ALA A 197 0.10 -19.37 -19.01
N ALA A 198 -1.11 -19.89 -18.94
CA ALA A 198 -2.31 -19.14 -19.14
C ALA A 198 -2.43 -18.09 -18.02
N VAL A 199 -2.07 -16.86 -18.33
CA VAL A 199 -2.51 -15.70 -17.58
C VAL A 199 -4.01 -15.60 -17.83
N GLY A 200 -4.81 -15.94 -16.81
CA GLY A 200 -6.26 -15.77 -16.86
C GLY A 200 -6.54 -14.29 -17.14
N GLN A 201 -7.48 -14.03 -18.05
CA GLN A 201 -7.93 -12.68 -18.38
C GLN A 201 -8.23 -11.91 -17.11
N ALA A 202 -7.51 -10.82 -16.91
CA ALA A 202 -7.83 -9.82 -15.93
C ALA A 202 -9.25 -9.32 -16.23
N GLY A 203 -10.20 -9.69 -15.38
CA GLY A 203 -11.51 -9.10 -15.35
C GLY A 203 -11.39 -7.69 -14.81
N GLY A 204 -10.97 -6.74 -15.66
CA GLY A 204 -11.00 -5.33 -15.32
C GLY A 204 -12.43 -4.90 -15.13
N ASN A 205 -12.75 -4.34 -13.97
CA ASN A 205 -13.96 -3.54 -13.81
C ASN A 205 -13.90 -2.36 -14.79
N ALA A 206 -15.06 -1.85 -15.20
CA ALA A 206 -15.18 -0.80 -16.23
C ALA A 206 -14.42 0.51 -15.94
N ASP A 207 -13.82 0.65 -14.75
CA ASP A 207 -12.99 1.77 -14.30
C ASP A 207 -11.49 1.39 -14.17
N GLY A 208 -11.13 0.28 -14.62
CA GLY A 208 -9.92 -0.30 -15.20
C GLY A 208 -8.55 0.12 -14.68
N VAL A 209 -8.18 0.03 -13.42
CA VAL A 209 -6.82 0.42 -13.04
C VAL A 209 -6.04 -0.61 -12.22
N TYR A 210 -6.67 -1.63 -11.66
CA TYR A 210 -5.95 -2.52 -10.74
C TYR A 210 -5.74 -3.91 -11.33
N PRO A 211 -4.49 -4.42 -11.38
CA PRO A 211 -4.22 -5.78 -11.80
C PRO A 211 -4.83 -6.76 -10.79
N VAL A 212 -5.61 -7.71 -11.28
CA VAL A 212 -6.10 -8.83 -10.47
C VAL A 212 -5.03 -9.90 -10.47
N ILE A 213 -4.45 -10.18 -9.32
CA ILE A 213 -3.52 -11.29 -9.14
C ILE A 213 -4.35 -12.54 -8.88
N ASN A 214 -4.22 -13.53 -9.77
CA ASN A 214 -4.97 -14.76 -9.68
C ASN A 214 -4.16 -15.84 -9.00
N SER A 215 -4.72 -16.49 -7.98
CA SER A 215 -4.17 -17.72 -7.42
C SER A 215 -4.18 -18.82 -8.49
N LYS A 216 -3.08 -19.60 -8.57
CA LYS A 216 -2.99 -20.81 -9.39
C LYS A 216 -3.64 -22.03 -8.71
N ALA A 217 -4.09 -21.86 -7.45
CA ALA A 217 -4.66 -22.96 -6.67
C ALA A 217 -5.95 -23.48 -7.29
N LYS A 218 -6.14 -24.78 -7.18
CA LYS A 218 -7.37 -25.42 -7.63
C LYS A 218 -8.49 -25.08 -6.66
N VAL A 219 -9.62 -24.63 -7.19
CA VAL A 219 -10.84 -24.37 -6.43
C VAL A 219 -11.72 -25.61 -6.40
N ASN A 220 -12.06 -26.08 -5.21
CA ASN A 220 -13.02 -27.16 -4.99
C ASN A 220 -14.14 -26.66 -4.09
N GLN A 221 -15.37 -26.62 -4.57
CA GLN A 221 -16.53 -26.28 -3.75
C GLN A 221 -17.21 -27.53 -3.21
N LEU A 222 -17.42 -27.60 -1.90
CA LEU A 222 -18.09 -28.66 -1.18
C LEU A 222 -19.27 -28.06 -0.38
N GLY A 223 -20.44 -27.98 -1.01
CA GLY A 223 -21.61 -27.32 -0.43
C GLY A 223 -21.37 -25.82 -0.21
N ASN A 224 -21.39 -25.37 1.05
CA ASN A 224 -21.17 -24.01 1.47
C ASN A 224 -19.69 -23.70 1.83
N ILE A 225 -18.76 -24.58 1.46
CA ILE A 225 -17.34 -24.38 1.69
C ILE A 225 -16.61 -24.44 0.34
N ALA A 226 -15.73 -23.48 0.09
CA ALA A 226 -14.76 -23.56 -0.99
C ALA A 226 -13.37 -23.86 -0.43
N VAL A 227 -12.71 -24.88 -0.97
CA VAL A 227 -11.32 -25.21 -0.66
C VAL A 227 -10.45 -24.70 -1.80
N ILE A 228 -9.50 -23.83 -1.47
CA ILE A 228 -8.58 -23.19 -2.42
C ILE A 228 -7.18 -23.33 -1.83
N GLY A 229 -6.32 -24.11 -2.48
CA GLY A 229 -5.04 -24.46 -1.90
C GLY A 229 -5.21 -25.28 -0.62
N ASP A 230 -4.66 -24.81 0.46
CA ASP A 230 -4.74 -25.38 1.82
C ASP A 230 -5.82 -24.73 2.69
N LYS A 231 -6.61 -23.81 2.16
CA LYS A 231 -7.64 -23.05 2.88
C LYS A 231 -9.04 -23.47 2.54
N ALA A 232 -9.90 -23.37 3.56
CA ALA A 232 -11.34 -23.54 3.43
C ALA A 232 -12.05 -22.21 3.74
N TYR A 233 -12.87 -21.75 2.80
CA TYR A 233 -13.68 -20.55 2.93
C TYR A 233 -15.13 -20.95 3.11
N GLU A 234 -15.77 -20.40 4.12
CA GLU A 234 -17.22 -20.47 4.24
C GLU A 234 -17.86 -19.54 3.19
N LEU A 235 -18.80 -20.08 2.42
CA LEU A 235 -19.51 -19.36 1.38
C LEU A 235 -20.78 -18.73 1.93
N TYR A 236 -21.09 -17.55 1.45
CA TYR A 236 -22.24 -16.79 1.90
C TYR A 236 -23.42 -16.97 0.95
N THR A 237 -24.57 -17.24 1.53
CA THR A 237 -25.85 -17.25 0.80
C THR A 237 -26.78 -16.18 1.38
N TYR A 238 -27.02 -15.14 0.60
CA TYR A 238 -28.01 -14.12 0.97
C TYR A 238 -29.42 -14.67 0.77
N LEU A 239 -30.27 -14.46 1.79
CA LEU A 239 -31.67 -14.79 1.75
C LEU A 239 -32.49 -13.59 2.26
N ASP A 240 -33.44 -13.11 1.47
CA ASP A 240 -34.25 -11.92 1.79
C ASP A 240 -35.00 -12.06 3.11
N LYS A 241 -35.68 -13.19 3.31
CA LYS A 241 -36.51 -13.39 4.50
C LYS A 241 -35.74 -13.40 5.83
N PRO A 242 -34.58 -14.10 5.94
CA PRO A 242 -33.71 -13.96 7.11
C PRO A 242 -33.21 -12.53 7.31
N ALA A 243 -32.78 -11.84 6.24
CA ALA A 243 -32.29 -10.46 6.30
C ALA A 243 -33.37 -9.49 6.79
N GLU A 244 -34.61 -9.63 6.30
CA GLU A 244 -35.77 -8.85 6.80
C GLU A 244 -36.09 -9.13 8.25
N THR A 245 -35.99 -10.39 8.67
CA THR A 245 -36.27 -10.79 10.04
C THR A 245 -35.21 -10.22 10.98
N TYR A 246 -33.94 -10.25 10.56
CA TYR A 246 -32.84 -9.64 11.29
C TYR A 246 -33.01 -8.13 11.44
N ALA A 247 -33.15 -7.40 10.33
CA ALA A 247 -33.34 -5.94 10.37
C ALA A 247 -34.56 -5.52 11.22
N ARG A 248 -35.63 -6.27 11.15
CA ARG A 248 -36.82 -6.03 12.00
C ARG A 248 -36.52 -6.21 13.49
N ALA A 249 -35.72 -7.20 13.86
CA ALA A 249 -35.33 -7.43 15.25
C ALA A 249 -34.43 -6.29 15.76
N VAL A 250 -33.42 -5.85 14.99
CA VAL A 250 -32.57 -4.70 15.33
C VAL A 250 -33.38 -3.42 15.46
N ASN A 251 -34.25 -3.12 14.49
CA ASN A 251 -35.11 -1.94 14.50
C ASN A 251 -36.10 -1.95 15.71
N LYS A 252 -36.58 -3.12 16.11
CA LYS A 252 -37.43 -3.27 17.31
C LYS A 252 -36.64 -2.97 18.58
N ALA A 253 -35.38 -3.43 18.66
CA ALA A 253 -34.52 -3.15 19.81
C ALA A 253 -34.19 -1.66 19.87
N ALA A 254 -33.81 -1.04 18.77
CA ALA A 254 -33.50 0.39 18.67
C ALA A 254 -34.73 1.23 19.13
N LYS A 255 -35.92 0.90 18.63
CA LYS A 255 -37.15 1.59 19.03
C LYS A 255 -37.47 1.44 20.54
N ALA A 256 -37.21 0.28 21.13
CA ALA A 256 -37.46 0.03 22.53
C ALA A 256 -36.51 0.79 23.47
N LEU A 257 -35.32 1.11 22.96
CA LEU A 257 -34.24 1.80 23.65
C LEU A 257 -34.16 3.29 23.31
N GLU A 258 -35.01 3.76 22.40
CA GLU A 258 -35.07 5.15 21.97
C GLU A 258 -35.13 6.13 23.14
N GLY A 259 -34.25 7.13 23.15
CA GLY A 259 -34.09 8.10 24.24
C GLY A 259 -33.42 7.56 25.51
N LYS A 260 -33.01 6.29 25.54
CA LYS A 260 -32.32 5.67 26.69
C LYS A 260 -30.86 5.37 26.37
N THR A 261 -30.59 4.79 25.22
CA THR A 261 -29.24 4.46 24.76
C THR A 261 -29.21 4.34 23.23
N ALA A 262 -28.05 4.52 22.64
CA ALA A 262 -27.81 4.24 21.21
C ALA A 262 -27.72 2.72 20.98
N VAL A 263 -28.20 2.27 19.83
CA VAL A 263 -28.02 0.90 19.34
C VAL A 263 -27.08 0.98 18.11
N TYR A 264 -26.05 0.16 18.11
CA TYR A 264 -25.15 0.03 16.99
C TYR A 264 -25.25 -1.39 16.44
N ASP A 265 -25.35 -1.51 15.13
CA ASP A 265 -25.30 -2.79 14.44
C ASP A 265 -23.96 -2.91 13.67
N LEU A 266 -23.24 -4.00 13.89
CA LEU A 266 -21.98 -4.28 13.23
C LEU A 266 -22.12 -5.50 12.32
N LEU A 267 -22.24 -5.27 11.02
CA LEU A 267 -22.25 -6.33 10.00
C LEU A 267 -20.83 -6.74 9.66
N ILE A 268 -20.46 -7.96 10.01
CA ILE A 268 -19.12 -8.50 9.77
C ILE A 268 -19.16 -9.46 8.60
N PRO A 269 -18.41 -9.20 7.50
CA PRO A 269 -18.34 -10.14 6.38
C PRO A 269 -17.52 -11.38 6.74
N LEU A 270 -17.76 -12.48 6.03
CA LEU A 270 -16.91 -13.66 6.08
C LEU A 270 -15.58 -13.41 5.35
N SER A 271 -14.53 -14.16 5.68
CA SER A 271 -13.23 -14.06 5.03
C SER A 271 -13.31 -14.20 3.51
N SER A 272 -14.22 -15.03 3.01
CA SER A 272 -14.48 -15.14 1.56
C SER A 272 -14.93 -13.84 0.89
N GLY A 273 -15.53 -12.92 1.63
CA GLY A 273 -15.92 -11.60 1.10
C GLY A 273 -14.79 -10.56 1.12
N ILE A 274 -13.70 -10.84 1.83
CA ILE A 274 -12.61 -9.90 2.03
C ILE A 274 -11.35 -10.34 1.30
N THR A 275 -10.93 -11.61 1.49
CA THR A 275 -9.61 -12.08 1.08
C THR A 275 -9.62 -13.02 -0.12
N LEU A 276 -10.80 -13.44 -0.60
CA LEU A 276 -10.90 -14.31 -1.76
C LEU A 276 -10.65 -13.52 -3.05
N PRO A 277 -9.67 -13.90 -3.89
CA PRO A 277 -9.39 -13.22 -5.15
C PRO A 277 -10.61 -13.20 -6.07
N ASP A 278 -10.82 -12.10 -6.80
CA ASP A 278 -11.95 -11.95 -7.72
C ASP A 278 -12.03 -13.05 -8.77
N ALA A 279 -10.89 -13.51 -9.26
CA ALA A 279 -10.82 -14.61 -10.22
C ALA A 279 -11.31 -15.95 -9.65
N ASP A 280 -11.14 -16.17 -8.35
CA ASP A 280 -11.62 -17.36 -7.66
C ASP A 280 -13.08 -17.18 -7.22
N TYR A 281 -13.50 -15.94 -6.95
CA TYR A 281 -14.90 -15.63 -6.64
C TYR A 281 -15.84 -16.01 -7.80
N GLY A 282 -15.39 -15.83 -9.04
CA GLY A 282 -16.13 -16.27 -10.23
C GLY A 282 -16.22 -17.79 -10.40
N LYS A 283 -15.44 -18.59 -9.66
CA LYS A 283 -15.41 -20.06 -9.72
C LYS A 283 -16.26 -20.74 -8.64
N ILE A 284 -16.83 -19.97 -7.72
CA ILE A 284 -17.63 -20.47 -6.60
C ILE A 284 -19.04 -19.91 -6.64
N THR A 285 -19.96 -20.62 -5.96
CA THR A 285 -21.34 -20.15 -5.78
C THR A 285 -21.46 -19.48 -4.41
N SER A 286 -21.26 -18.15 -4.36
CA SER A 286 -21.41 -17.34 -3.16
C SER A 286 -22.13 -16.05 -3.50
N SER A 287 -22.97 -15.56 -2.60
CA SER A 287 -23.59 -14.24 -2.75
C SER A 287 -22.58 -13.13 -2.49
N ASP A 288 -22.72 -12.03 -3.20
CA ASP A 288 -21.95 -10.81 -2.96
C ASP A 288 -22.28 -10.26 -1.56
N GLN A 289 -21.31 -10.36 -0.65
CA GLN A 289 -21.50 -9.99 0.75
C GLN A 289 -21.66 -8.48 0.93
N LYS A 290 -20.93 -7.68 0.12
CA LYS A 290 -21.06 -6.22 0.18
C LYS A 290 -22.48 -5.79 -0.20
N LYS A 291 -23.00 -6.28 -1.33
CA LYS A 291 -24.39 -5.99 -1.71
C LYS A 291 -25.39 -6.48 -0.69
N ALA A 292 -25.14 -7.63 -0.06
CA ALA A 292 -25.99 -8.16 0.98
C ALA A 292 -26.01 -7.24 2.21
N MET A 293 -24.86 -6.72 2.62
CA MET A 293 -24.74 -5.77 3.73
C MET A 293 -25.46 -4.46 3.39
N ASP A 294 -25.24 -3.90 2.19
CA ASP A 294 -25.94 -2.69 1.73
C ASP A 294 -27.47 -2.85 1.76
N VAL A 295 -27.98 -4.03 1.36
CA VAL A 295 -29.42 -4.34 1.40
C VAL A 295 -29.94 -4.47 2.84
N ILE A 296 -29.15 -5.02 3.76
CA ILE A 296 -29.52 -5.11 5.18
C ILE A 296 -29.54 -3.71 5.80
N GLU A 297 -28.47 -2.93 5.59
CA GLU A 297 -28.34 -1.57 6.09
C GLU A 297 -29.51 -0.69 5.64
N ALA A 298 -29.89 -0.77 4.35
CA ALA A 298 -31.06 -0.05 3.82
C ALA A 298 -32.40 -0.42 4.48
N LYS A 299 -32.45 -1.53 5.22
CA LYS A 299 -33.64 -1.96 5.99
C LYS A 299 -33.58 -1.52 7.46
N LEU A 300 -32.43 -1.04 7.93
CA LEU A 300 -32.27 -0.52 9.28
C LEU A 300 -32.82 0.90 9.40
N ARG A 301 -33.09 1.31 10.62
CA ARG A 301 -33.45 2.69 10.96
C ARG A 301 -32.22 3.59 10.81
N GLU A 302 -32.44 4.88 10.55
CA GLU A 302 -31.37 5.89 10.43
C GLU A 302 -30.62 6.12 11.76
N ASP A 303 -31.15 5.67 12.89
CA ASP A 303 -30.58 5.84 14.22
C ASP A 303 -29.93 4.55 14.78
N VAL A 304 -29.63 3.60 13.91
CA VAL A 304 -28.92 2.34 14.23
C VAL A 304 -27.54 2.36 13.64
#